data_9efd2885eccbe7cd07eb5616d0575045
#
_entry.id   9efd2885eccbe7cd07eb5616d0575045
#
_cell.length_a   1.000
_cell.length_b   1.000
_cell.length_c   1.000
_cell.angle_alpha   90.00
_cell.angle_beta   90.00
_cell.angle_gamma   90.00
#
_symmetry.space_group_name_H-M   'P 1'
#
loop_
_entity.id
_entity.type
_entity.pdbx_description
1 polymer ?
#
loop_
_entity_poly.entity_id
_entity_poly.type
_entity_poly.pdbx_seq_one_letter_code
_entity_poly.pdbx_strand_id
1 'polypeptide(L)'
;MQYWLLKSEPDVWSIDQQKKAGEKGAPWDGVRNYQAAKNLKNMKKGDQCFFYHSNIGKEIVGIVEVVKEHYIDKTDKSGRFVAVTVKFLKRLDNPVSLEEIKKNKDLSHLSLIKQSRLSVMPLDSK
;
A
#
# COMPACT_ATOMS: atom_id res chain seq x y z
N MET A 1 -13.92 2.55 9.16
CA MET A 1 -12.51 2.32 8.76
C MET A 1 -12.48 1.73 7.36
N GLN A 2 -11.64 2.29 6.52
CA GLN A 2 -11.42 1.82 5.15
C GLN A 2 -10.15 0.98 5.09
N TYR A 3 -10.17 -0.07 4.27
CA TYR A 3 -8.99 -0.90 4.02
C TYR A 3 -8.43 -0.60 2.64
N TRP A 4 -7.09 -0.65 2.54
CA TRP A 4 -6.36 -0.33 1.32
C TRP A 4 -5.28 -1.38 1.06
N LEU A 5 -4.77 -1.41 -0.15
CA LEU A 5 -3.60 -2.22 -0.50
C LEU A 5 -2.54 -1.29 -1.08
N LEU A 6 -1.33 -1.37 -0.54
CA LEU A 6 -0.18 -0.60 -1.00
C LEU A 6 0.86 -1.56 -1.58
N LYS A 7 1.27 -1.31 -2.81
CA LYS A 7 2.31 -2.10 -3.47
C LYS A 7 3.66 -1.41 -3.38
N SER A 8 4.69 -2.17 -3.03
CA SER A 8 6.06 -1.67 -3.02
C SER A 8 7.00 -2.74 -3.57
N GLU A 9 8.00 -2.31 -4.33
CA GLU A 9 9.07 -3.19 -4.75
C GLU A 9 10.02 -3.41 -3.58
N PRO A 10 10.29 -4.68 -3.17
CA PRO A 10 11.14 -4.93 -1.99
C PRO A 10 12.55 -4.35 -2.12
N ASP A 11 13.06 -4.18 -3.34
CA ASP A 11 14.37 -3.56 -3.58
C ASP A 11 14.39 -2.07 -3.24
N VAL A 12 13.22 -1.42 -3.27
CA VAL A 12 13.08 0.01 -3.00
C VAL A 12 12.63 0.23 -1.56
N TRP A 13 11.56 -0.43 -1.14
CA TRP A 13 11.02 -0.30 0.22
C TRP A 13 10.33 -1.61 0.62
N SER A 14 10.99 -2.37 1.50
CA SER A 14 10.48 -3.67 1.97
C SER A 14 9.70 -3.52 3.28
N ILE A 15 8.98 -4.59 3.65
CA ILE A 15 8.30 -4.64 4.95
C ILE A 15 9.30 -4.54 6.11
N ASP A 16 10.50 -5.07 5.94
CA ASP A 16 11.54 -4.97 6.97
C ASP A 16 12.00 -3.53 7.17
N GLN A 17 12.14 -2.76 6.09
CA GLN A 17 12.47 -1.34 6.16
C GLN A 17 11.34 -0.55 6.83
N GLN A 18 10.09 -0.89 6.53
CA GLN A 18 8.92 -0.27 7.15
C GLN A 18 8.88 -0.55 8.64
N LYS A 19 9.21 -1.78 9.06
CA LYS A 19 9.27 -2.16 10.47
C LYS A 19 10.34 -1.34 11.21
N LYS A 20 11.50 -1.15 10.59
CA LYS A 20 12.59 -0.38 11.18
C LYS A 20 12.25 1.10 11.34
N ALA A 21 11.32 1.63 10.56
CA ALA A 21 10.88 3.01 10.68
C ALA A 21 10.12 3.27 11.99
N GLY A 22 9.60 2.22 12.64
CA GLY A 22 9.01 2.28 13.99
C GLY A 22 7.70 3.04 14.08
N GLU A 23 7.40 3.54 15.26
CA GLU A 23 6.14 4.22 15.58
C GLU A 23 5.95 5.54 14.82
N LYS A 24 7.03 6.20 14.46
CA LYS A 24 6.96 7.45 13.69
C LYS A 24 6.45 7.22 12.27
N GLY A 25 6.60 6.00 11.78
CA GLY A 25 6.21 5.65 10.43
C GLY A 25 7.17 6.16 9.38
N ALA A 26 6.77 6.03 8.13
CA ALA A 26 7.55 6.48 6.99
C ALA A 26 6.63 7.05 5.92
N PRO A 27 7.08 8.03 5.15
CA PRO A 27 6.27 8.58 4.07
C PRO A 27 6.12 7.55 2.96
N TRP A 28 4.89 7.40 2.46
CA TRP A 28 4.60 6.61 1.27
C TRP A 28 4.58 7.57 0.09
N ASP A 29 5.75 7.79 -0.48
CA ASP A 29 5.97 8.79 -1.53
C ASP A 29 6.33 8.13 -2.86
N GLY A 30 6.64 8.95 -3.85
CA GLY A 30 7.04 8.46 -5.16
C GLY A 30 5.87 7.98 -6.03
N VAL A 31 4.63 8.12 -5.58
CA VAL A 31 3.45 7.71 -6.34
C VAL A 31 3.19 8.71 -7.45
N ARG A 32 3.23 8.27 -8.71
CA ARG A 32 3.08 9.13 -9.88
C ARG A 32 1.90 8.77 -10.79
N ASN A 33 1.12 7.79 -10.40
CA ASN A 33 -0.11 7.42 -11.10
C ASN A 33 -1.25 8.25 -10.51
N TYR A 34 -2.05 8.92 -11.37
CA TYR A 34 -3.12 9.81 -10.90
C TYR A 34 -4.20 9.09 -10.12
N GLN A 35 -4.57 7.88 -10.54
CA GLN A 35 -5.57 7.10 -9.81
C GLN A 35 -5.05 6.69 -8.43
N ALA A 36 -3.81 6.25 -8.34
CA ALA A 36 -3.18 5.89 -7.07
C ALA A 36 -3.08 7.13 -6.16
N ALA A 37 -2.70 8.29 -6.70
CA ALA A 37 -2.63 9.54 -5.94
C ALA A 37 -4.00 9.94 -5.40
N LYS A 38 -5.06 9.77 -6.20
CA LYS A 38 -6.43 10.03 -5.77
C LYS A 38 -6.80 9.11 -4.60
N ASN A 39 -6.40 7.85 -4.66
CA ASN A 39 -6.64 6.91 -3.58
C ASN A 39 -5.92 7.33 -2.30
N LEU A 40 -4.67 7.81 -2.40
CA LEU A 40 -3.94 8.34 -1.24
C LEU A 40 -4.68 9.50 -0.60
N LYS A 41 -5.27 10.39 -1.40
CA LYS A 41 -6.04 11.54 -0.89
C LYS A 41 -7.28 11.13 -0.11
N ASN A 42 -7.82 9.94 -0.38
CA ASN A 42 -9.01 9.42 0.28
C ASN A 42 -8.69 8.65 1.57
N MET A 43 -7.43 8.38 1.85
CA MET A 43 -7.03 7.68 3.06
C MET A 43 -7.21 8.56 4.29
N LYS A 44 -7.68 7.96 5.36
CA LYS A 44 -7.90 8.63 6.64
C LYS A 44 -6.97 8.06 7.70
N LYS A 45 -6.60 8.89 8.67
CA LYS A 45 -5.82 8.44 9.82
C LYS A 45 -6.54 7.28 10.51
N GLY A 46 -5.83 6.20 10.77
CA GLY A 46 -6.38 4.99 11.35
C GLY A 46 -6.77 3.92 10.34
N ASP A 47 -6.83 4.25 9.05
CA ASP A 47 -7.09 3.26 8.02
C ASP A 47 -5.95 2.26 7.97
N GLN A 48 -6.27 0.99 7.70
CA GLN A 48 -5.28 -0.07 7.62
C GLN A 48 -5.03 -0.43 6.16
N CYS A 49 -3.75 -0.72 5.86
CA CYS A 49 -3.32 -1.03 4.51
C CYS A 49 -2.57 -2.36 4.50
N PHE A 50 -2.92 -3.24 3.56
CA PHE A 50 -2.12 -4.42 3.31
C PHE A 50 -0.87 -4.01 2.54
N PHE A 51 0.27 -4.48 3.01
CA PHE A 51 1.57 -4.19 2.41
C PHE A 51 1.92 -5.33 1.45
N TYR A 52 1.99 -5.02 0.16
CA TYR A 52 2.23 -6.00 -0.89
C TYR A 52 3.60 -5.79 -1.52
N HIS A 53 4.43 -6.86 -1.55
CA HIS A 53 5.68 -6.86 -2.29
C HIS A 53 5.39 -7.15 -3.75
N SER A 54 5.64 -6.18 -4.63
CA SER A 54 5.48 -6.35 -6.07
C SER A 54 6.81 -6.76 -6.69
N ASN A 55 6.75 -7.29 -7.91
CA ASN A 55 7.94 -7.68 -8.68
C ASN A 55 8.61 -8.95 -8.17
N ILE A 56 9.15 -8.90 -6.95
CA ILE A 56 9.83 -10.03 -6.30
C ILE A 56 8.91 -10.55 -5.20
N GLY A 57 8.60 -11.84 -5.20
CA GLY A 57 7.73 -12.46 -4.21
C GLY A 57 6.25 -12.37 -4.52
N LYS A 58 5.76 -11.21 -4.97
CA LYS A 58 4.36 -10.96 -5.35
C LYS A 58 3.37 -11.48 -4.31
N GLU A 59 3.46 -10.96 -3.09
CA GLU A 59 2.62 -11.42 -1.98
C GLU A 59 2.35 -10.30 -0.97
N ILE A 60 1.22 -10.42 -0.26
CA ILE A 60 0.89 -9.55 0.85
C ILE A 60 1.69 -10.05 2.06
N VAL A 61 2.56 -9.20 2.61
CA VAL A 61 3.49 -9.61 3.67
C VAL A 61 3.21 -8.97 5.03
N GLY A 62 2.39 -7.94 5.08
CA GLY A 62 2.13 -7.29 6.35
C GLY A 62 0.99 -6.29 6.29
N ILE A 63 0.79 -5.58 7.40
CA ILE A 63 -0.23 -4.55 7.54
C ILE A 63 0.42 -3.31 8.12
N VAL A 64 0.08 -2.15 7.55
CA VAL A 64 0.50 -0.84 8.05
C VAL A 64 -0.73 0.01 8.31
N GLU A 65 -0.56 1.08 9.10
CA GLU A 65 -1.64 1.98 9.48
C GLU A 65 -1.31 3.40 9.06
N VAL A 66 -2.29 4.12 8.51
CA VAL A 66 -2.14 5.53 8.17
C VAL A 66 -2.09 6.34 9.45
N VAL A 67 -0.98 7.03 9.68
CA VAL A 67 -0.80 7.90 10.85
C VAL A 67 -0.85 9.38 10.50
N LYS A 68 -0.71 9.73 9.22
CA LYS A 68 -0.84 11.10 8.74
C LYS A 68 -1.51 11.09 7.38
N GLU A 69 -2.61 11.84 7.26
CA GLU A 69 -3.35 11.97 6.00
C GLU A 69 -2.51 12.72 4.97
N HIS A 70 -2.94 12.72 3.72
CA HIS A 70 -2.14 13.18 2.58
C HIS A 70 -1.57 14.59 2.77
N TYR A 71 -0.39 14.77 2.22
CA TYR A 71 0.34 16.04 2.14
C TYR A 71 1.12 16.04 0.83
N ILE A 72 1.65 17.19 0.43
CA ILE A 72 2.42 17.28 -0.80
C ILE A 72 3.65 16.39 -0.71
N ASP A 73 3.85 15.55 -1.74
CA ASP A 73 5.01 14.67 -1.85
C ASP A 73 6.25 15.51 -2.13
N LYS A 74 7.19 15.52 -1.18
CA LYS A 74 8.42 16.30 -1.28
C LYS A 74 9.32 15.85 -2.43
N THR A 75 9.14 14.63 -2.93
CA THR A 75 9.92 14.13 -4.07
C THR A 75 9.35 14.60 -5.40
N ASP A 76 8.16 15.19 -5.40
CA ASP A 76 7.52 15.75 -6.59
C ASP A 76 7.67 17.27 -6.62
N LYS A 77 8.55 17.76 -7.45
CA LYS A 77 8.82 19.20 -7.59
C LYS A 77 7.64 19.98 -8.18
N SER A 78 6.76 19.29 -8.91
CA SER A 78 5.59 19.95 -9.51
C SER A 78 4.47 20.23 -8.50
N GLY A 79 4.49 19.57 -7.33
CA GLY A 79 3.47 19.71 -6.30
C GLY A 79 2.13 19.09 -6.64
N ARG A 80 2.07 18.24 -7.67
CA ARG A 80 0.82 17.59 -8.11
C ARG A 80 0.48 16.32 -7.37
N PHE A 81 1.50 15.64 -6.84
CA PHE A 81 1.33 14.35 -6.20
C PHE A 81 1.45 14.46 -4.70
N VAL A 82 0.84 13.52 -4.00
CA VAL A 82 0.77 13.53 -2.53
C VAL A 82 1.37 12.27 -1.95
N ALA A 83 1.67 12.33 -0.65
CA ALA A 83 2.14 11.19 0.12
C ALA A 83 1.29 11.08 1.39
N VAL A 84 1.32 9.93 2.01
CA VAL A 84 0.76 9.71 3.35
C VAL A 84 1.87 9.12 4.20
N THR A 85 1.72 9.19 5.53
CA THR A 85 2.66 8.53 6.44
C THR A 85 1.99 7.29 7.01
N VAL A 86 2.67 6.16 6.95
CA VAL A 86 2.19 4.88 7.46
C VAL A 86 3.20 4.30 8.44
N LYS A 87 2.72 3.56 9.43
CA LYS A 87 3.57 2.84 10.38
C LYS A 87 3.30 1.34 10.30
N PHE A 88 4.31 0.55 10.66
CA PHE A 88 4.20 -0.90 10.71
C PHE A 88 3.26 -1.32 11.83
N LEU A 89 2.29 -2.19 11.52
CA LEU A 89 1.42 -2.81 12.52
C LEU A 89 1.75 -4.26 12.74
N LYS A 90 1.83 -5.05 11.66
CA LYS A 90 1.94 -6.48 11.78
C LYS A 90 2.57 -7.09 10.54
N ARG A 91 3.41 -8.11 10.75
CA ARG A 91 3.90 -8.95 9.67
C ARG A 91 3.02 -10.20 9.62
N LEU A 92 2.62 -10.63 8.42
CA LEU A 92 1.82 -11.84 8.28
C LEU A 92 2.69 -13.07 8.44
N ASP A 93 2.25 -14.01 9.28
CA ASP A 93 2.95 -15.29 9.47
C ASP A 93 2.91 -16.13 8.19
N ASN A 94 1.79 -16.05 7.47
CA ASN A 94 1.59 -16.74 6.21
C ASN A 94 1.28 -15.71 5.12
N PRO A 95 2.29 -15.22 4.39
CA PRO A 95 2.03 -14.25 3.30
C PRO A 95 1.06 -14.81 2.27
N VAL A 96 0.21 -13.92 1.74
CA VAL A 96 -0.79 -14.29 0.73
C VAL A 96 -0.26 -13.92 -0.65
N SER A 97 0.01 -14.92 -1.48
CA SER A 97 0.58 -14.70 -2.80
C SER A 97 -0.47 -14.22 -3.81
N LEU A 98 0.02 -13.57 -4.88
CA LEU A 98 -0.84 -13.16 -5.99
C LEU A 98 -1.53 -14.37 -6.61
N GLU A 99 -0.84 -15.51 -6.71
CA GLU A 99 -1.41 -16.73 -7.25
C GLU A 99 -2.60 -17.22 -6.42
N GLU A 100 -2.48 -17.17 -5.10
CA GLU A 100 -3.58 -17.56 -4.20
C GLU A 100 -4.78 -16.63 -4.38
N ILE A 101 -4.53 -15.32 -4.55
CA ILE A 101 -5.58 -14.33 -4.77
C ILE A 101 -6.29 -14.60 -6.10
N LYS A 102 -5.54 -14.90 -7.16
CA LYS A 102 -6.10 -15.19 -8.48
C LYS A 102 -6.94 -16.46 -8.50
N LYS A 103 -6.58 -17.46 -7.69
CA LYS A 103 -7.32 -18.71 -7.59
C LYS A 103 -8.65 -18.57 -6.85
N ASN A 104 -8.78 -17.55 -6.02
CA ASN A 104 -10.00 -17.31 -5.26
C ASN A 104 -10.97 -16.48 -6.10
N LYS A 105 -12.07 -17.10 -6.52
CA LYS A 105 -13.09 -16.47 -7.36
C LYS A 105 -13.71 -15.23 -6.71
N ASP A 106 -13.83 -15.23 -5.39
CA ASP A 106 -14.40 -14.12 -4.65
C ASP A 106 -13.53 -12.87 -4.68
N LEU A 107 -12.23 -13.03 -5.00
CA LEU A 107 -11.26 -11.95 -5.06
C LEU A 107 -10.92 -11.52 -6.48
N SER A 108 -11.51 -12.14 -7.50
CA SER A 108 -11.17 -11.87 -8.90
C SER A 108 -11.53 -10.45 -9.35
N HIS A 109 -12.41 -9.77 -8.64
CA HIS A 109 -12.82 -8.39 -8.94
C HIS A 109 -11.82 -7.33 -8.45
N LEU A 110 -10.83 -7.71 -7.65
CA LEU A 110 -9.90 -6.76 -7.06
C LEU A 110 -9.06 -6.04 -8.12
N SER A 111 -8.82 -4.76 -7.91
CA SER A 111 -7.95 -3.95 -8.78
C SER A 111 -6.53 -4.50 -8.86
N LEU A 112 -6.08 -5.21 -7.83
CA LEU A 112 -4.78 -5.90 -7.82
C LEU A 112 -4.62 -6.83 -9.03
N ILE A 113 -5.70 -7.50 -9.42
CA ILE A 113 -5.71 -8.42 -10.56
C ILE A 113 -5.99 -7.66 -11.86
N LYS A 114 -6.98 -6.77 -11.85
CA LYS A 114 -7.44 -6.07 -13.05
C LYS A 114 -6.54 -4.92 -13.48
N GLN A 115 -5.89 -4.27 -12.53
CA GLN A 115 -5.04 -3.10 -12.78
C GLN A 115 -3.66 -3.33 -12.19
N SER A 116 -2.86 -4.14 -12.88
CA SER A 116 -1.55 -4.58 -12.38
C SER A 116 -0.57 -3.45 -12.11
N ARG A 117 -0.75 -2.28 -12.73
CA ARG A 117 0.13 -1.12 -12.55
C ARG A 117 -0.32 -0.16 -11.46
N LEU A 118 -1.49 -0.37 -10.89
CA LEU A 118 -1.99 0.47 -9.81
C LEU A 118 -1.32 0.08 -8.50
N SER A 119 -0.65 1.03 -7.84
CA SER A 119 0.13 0.76 -6.62
C SER A 119 -0.62 1.05 -5.33
N VAL A 120 -1.73 1.77 -5.40
CA VAL A 120 -2.56 2.11 -4.24
C VAL A 120 -4.01 1.88 -4.62
N MET A 121 -4.71 1.04 -3.88
CA MET A 121 -6.10 0.70 -4.22
C MET A 121 -6.94 0.46 -2.96
N PRO A 122 -8.24 0.82 -3.01
CA PRO A 122 -9.15 0.48 -1.92
C PRO A 122 -9.50 -1.01 -1.96
N LEU A 123 -9.82 -1.56 -0.79
CA LEU A 123 -10.29 -2.94 -0.64
C LEU A 123 -11.63 -2.95 0.09
N ASP A 124 -12.47 -3.91 -0.29
CA ASP A 124 -13.70 -4.17 0.46
C ASP A 124 -13.35 -4.74 1.82
N SER A 125 -14.22 -4.54 2.80
CA SER A 125 -14.00 -5.00 4.17
C SER A 125 -14.06 -6.52 4.36
N LYS A 126 -14.27 -7.25 3.30
CA LYS A 126 -14.35 -8.73 3.34
C LYS A 126 -13.01 -9.39 3.21
#